data_eb9e8186ec9b9dcc2ceae2ddb97d3d08
#
_entry.id   eb9e8186ec9b9dcc2ceae2ddb97d3d08
#
_cell.length_a   1.000
_cell.length_b   1.000
_cell.length_c   1.000
_cell.angle_alpha   90.00
_cell.angle_beta   90.00
_cell.angle_gamma   90.00
#
_symmetry.space_group_name_H-M   'P 1'
#
loop_
_entity.id
_entity.type
_entity.pdbx_description
1 polymer ?
#
loop_
_entity_poly.entity_id
_entity_poly.type
_entity_poly.pdbx_seq_one_letter_code
_entity_poly.pdbx_strand_id
1 'polypeptide(L)'
;MADPKVKRVLMSVTDKTGVVEFARALSEEFGAQIISTGGTARVIAEAGIPVTPIDEVTQFPEMMDGRVKTLHPAVHGGLLAKRDNPEHMAQAAEHGIEMIDMVVVNLYAFEKTVESGADFGTCIENIDIGGPSMLRSAAKNFASVAVVTDPASYGSILAEMRANDGATTLATRTQLALRVFQTTNAYDGAIAAWLGNQLGEVNELFPETLSVDLVKQQGLRYGENPHQSAAFYRVPEFATPHSLVNAKQLNGKELSYNNILDTDACWTLAREFDEPAVVILKHQNPCGSATAADVATAYDKAFACDPKSAFGGIIAVNAEVTLELVEHINENKQFVEVLIAPSYESAALELLQQKKNLRVLETGGVDAPAAIEFRSVDGGMLCQQVDRVDEDPAEFTVPTKKKPTEDELHEMLFAWKVCKGVKSNAILVSKDHAGIGMGPGQPNRVDSAKLACERAHEACERMGVPAKGLVCASDAFFPFRDNVDTLAGYGVKAIIQPGGSIRDEEVIEACDEHGIAMVFTGHRHFRH
;
A
#
# COMPACT_ATOMS: atom_id res chain seq x y z
N MET A 1 -44.08 7.07 -0.78
CA MET A 1 -44.51 6.28 0.41
C MET A 1 -43.77 6.87 1.61
N ALA A 2 -44.43 6.84 2.80
CA ALA A 2 -43.73 7.23 4.02
C ALA A 2 -42.64 6.20 4.34
N ASP A 3 -41.54 6.65 4.92
CA ASP A 3 -40.48 5.75 5.34
C ASP A 3 -40.95 4.77 6.40
N PRO A 4 -40.64 3.48 6.33
CA PRO A 4 -41.08 2.48 7.26
C PRO A 4 -40.43 2.66 8.63
N LYS A 5 -41.29 2.63 9.69
CA LYS A 5 -40.77 2.60 11.07
C LYS A 5 -40.14 1.25 11.37
N VAL A 6 -39.07 1.27 12.14
CA VAL A 6 -38.38 0.06 12.61
C VAL A 6 -39.09 -0.49 13.83
N LYS A 7 -39.80 -1.63 13.66
CA LYS A 7 -40.57 -2.31 14.73
C LYS A 7 -39.94 -3.66 15.11
N ARG A 8 -39.22 -4.29 14.20
CA ARG A 8 -38.67 -5.62 14.41
C ARG A 8 -37.25 -5.69 13.85
N VAL A 9 -36.29 -6.05 14.68
CA VAL A 9 -34.87 -6.01 14.37
C VAL A 9 -34.23 -7.38 14.58
N LEU A 10 -33.54 -7.90 13.58
CA LEU A 10 -32.72 -9.12 13.68
C LEU A 10 -31.27 -8.76 13.89
N MET A 11 -30.71 -9.19 15.02
CA MET A 11 -29.32 -8.88 15.40
C MET A 11 -28.47 -10.15 15.52
N SER A 12 -27.39 -10.24 14.76
CA SER A 12 -26.41 -11.32 14.85
C SER A 12 -25.03 -10.78 14.51
N VAL A 13 -24.24 -10.46 15.52
CA VAL A 13 -22.95 -9.78 15.36
C VAL A 13 -21.81 -10.58 15.97
N THR A 14 -20.66 -10.60 15.27
CA THR A 14 -19.40 -11.14 15.78
C THR A 14 -18.67 -10.07 16.59
N ASP A 15 -18.49 -8.88 16.02
CA ASP A 15 -18.05 -7.70 16.75
C ASP A 15 -19.23 -7.10 17.54
N LYS A 16 -19.11 -7.14 18.86
CA LYS A 16 -20.16 -6.70 19.80
C LYS A 16 -20.00 -5.26 20.26
N THR A 17 -19.10 -4.49 19.63
CA THR A 17 -18.86 -3.08 19.96
C THR A 17 -20.18 -2.29 19.84
N GLY A 18 -20.61 -1.67 20.92
CA GLY A 18 -21.81 -0.82 20.97
C GLY A 18 -23.15 -1.51 20.74
N VAL A 19 -23.17 -2.86 20.63
CA VAL A 19 -24.42 -3.60 20.32
C VAL A 19 -25.47 -3.50 21.43
N VAL A 20 -25.03 -3.47 22.69
CA VAL A 20 -25.94 -3.39 23.85
C VAL A 20 -26.63 -2.03 23.89
N GLU A 21 -25.88 -0.94 23.74
CA GLU A 21 -26.41 0.42 23.71
C GLU A 21 -27.37 0.62 22.52
N PHE A 22 -27.00 0.05 21.37
CA PHE A 22 -27.83 0.10 20.18
C PHE A 22 -29.13 -0.68 20.36
N ALA A 23 -29.06 -1.92 20.85
CA ALA A 23 -30.23 -2.74 21.14
C ALA A 23 -31.14 -2.09 22.20
N ARG A 24 -30.56 -1.49 23.24
CA ARG A 24 -31.32 -0.77 24.29
C ARG A 24 -32.09 0.40 23.70
N ALA A 25 -31.46 1.23 22.91
CA ALA A 25 -32.13 2.35 22.27
C ALA A 25 -33.26 1.89 21.33
N LEU A 26 -33.04 0.84 20.53
CA LEU A 26 -34.06 0.28 19.65
C LEU A 26 -35.27 -0.26 20.46
N SER A 27 -35.03 -0.93 21.56
CA SER A 27 -36.09 -1.50 22.41
C SER A 27 -36.79 -0.44 23.26
N GLU A 28 -36.07 0.41 23.99
CA GLU A 28 -36.64 1.32 24.99
C GLU A 28 -37.14 2.64 24.37
N GLU A 29 -36.44 3.21 23.39
CA GLU A 29 -36.86 4.48 22.77
C GLU A 29 -37.86 4.28 21.64
N PHE A 30 -37.72 3.21 20.85
CA PHE A 30 -38.55 2.98 19.66
C PHE A 30 -39.54 1.81 19.81
N GLY A 31 -39.47 1.04 20.90
CA GLY A 31 -40.34 -0.11 21.14
C GLY A 31 -40.14 -1.26 20.15
N ALA A 32 -38.96 -1.36 19.55
CA ALA A 32 -38.66 -2.40 18.58
C ALA A 32 -38.43 -3.76 19.26
N GLN A 33 -39.03 -4.82 18.71
CA GLN A 33 -38.76 -6.20 19.11
C GLN A 33 -37.37 -6.60 18.61
N ILE A 34 -36.51 -7.07 19.50
CA ILE A 34 -35.18 -7.57 19.15
C ILE A 34 -35.25 -9.09 19.00
N ILE A 35 -34.85 -9.59 17.81
CA ILE A 35 -34.66 -11.00 17.52
C ILE A 35 -33.14 -11.22 17.44
N SER A 36 -32.63 -12.28 18.05
CA SER A 36 -31.19 -12.51 18.01
C SER A 36 -30.80 -13.99 18.07
N THR A 37 -29.51 -14.25 17.80
CA THR A 37 -28.95 -15.60 17.75
C THR A 37 -27.80 -15.76 18.74
N GLY A 38 -27.65 -16.95 19.30
CA GLY A 38 -26.44 -17.42 20.02
C GLY A 38 -25.83 -16.41 20.99
N GLY A 39 -24.53 -16.11 20.76
CA GLY A 39 -23.78 -15.21 21.62
C GLY A 39 -24.25 -13.75 21.64
N THR A 40 -24.88 -13.27 20.57
CA THR A 40 -25.47 -11.91 20.53
C THR A 40 -26.70 -11.84 21.39
N ALA A 41 -27.61 -12.83 21.30
CA ALA A 41 -28.80 -12.92 22.14
C ALA A 41 -28.45 -12.95 23.62
N ARG A 42 -27.42 -13.73 24.00
CA ARG A 42 -26.95 -13.81 25.39
C ARG A 42 -26.47 -12.46 25.92
N VAL A 43 -25.61 -11.76 25.18
CA VAL A 43 -25.06 -10.45 25.61
C VAL A 43 -26.18 -9.41 25.77
N ILE A 44 -27.20 -9.40 24.89
CA ILE A 44 -28.36 -8.50 24.97
C ILE A 44 -29.22 -8.84 26.17
N ALA A 45 -29.53 -10.14 26.42
CA ALA A 45 -30.33 -10.60 27.55
C ALA A 45 -29.63 -10.34 28.89
N GLU A 46 -28.31 -10.58 29.00
CA GLU A 46 -27.54 -10.29 30.21
C GLU A 46 -27.52 -8.79 30.55
N ALA A 47 -27.70 -7.91 29.58
CA ALA A 47 -27.87 -6.48 29.77
C ALA A 47 -29.33 -6.07 30.19
N GLY A 48 -30.20 -7.04 30.40
CA GLY A 48 -31.59 -6.83 30.81
C GLY A 48 -32.54 -6.34 29.69
N ILE A 49 -32.13 -6.46 28.43
CA ILE A 49 -32.93 -6.05 27.28
C ILE A 49 -33.74 -7.25 26.79
N PRO A 50 -35.09 -7.11 26.57
CA PRO A 50 -35.91 -8.19 26.03
C PRO A 50 -35.42 -8.61 24.65
N VAL A 51 -35.17 -9.90 24.47
CA VAL A 51 -34.72 -10.48 23.20
C VAL A 51 -35.48 -11.77 22.92
N THR A 52 -35.96 -11.92 21.69
CA THR A 52 -36.60 -13.14 21.21
C THR A 52 -35.56 -14.02 20.54
N PRO A 53 -35.33 -15.25 21.01
CA PRO A 53 -34.44 -16.20 20.34
C PRO A 53 -34.94 -16.54 18.93
N ILE A 54 -34.03 -16.78 18.01
CA ILE A 54 -34.35 -17.03 16.59
C ILE A 54 -35.18 -18.32 16.39
N ASP A 55 -34.97 -19.33 17.21
CA ASP A 55 -35.70 -20.59 17.19
C ASP A 55 -37.18 -20.42 17.55
N GLU A 56 -37.54 -19.41 18.35
CA GLU A 56 -38.95 -19.04 18.57
C GLU A 56 -39.59 -18.43 17.31
N VAL A 57 -38.83 -17.76 16.47
CA VAL A 57 -39.30 -17.19 15.20
C VAL A 57 -39.38 -18.23 14.10
N THR A 58 -38.40 -19.11 14.02
CA THR A 58 -38.36 -20.15 12.99
C THR A 58 -39.22 -21.36 13.34
N GLN A 59 -39.55 -21.55 14.61
CA GLN A 59 -40.19 -22.77 15.14
C GLN A 59 -39.39 -24.03 14.76
N PHE A 60 -38.05 -23.86 14.62
CA PHE A 60 -37.16 -24.91 14.20
C PHE A 60 -35.87 -24.87 15.04
N PRO A 61 -35.43 -26.01 15.59
CA PRO A 61 -34.25 -26.03 16.44
C PRO A 61 -32.97 -25.77 15.63
N GLU A 62 -32.00 -25.17 16.28
CA GLU A 62 -30.66 -25.08 15.76
C GLU A 62 -30.08 -26.49 15.53
N MET A 63 -29.48 -26.72 14.35
CA MET A 63 -28.95 -28.02 13.94
C MET A 63 -27.55 -27.90 13.40
N MET A 64 -26.85 -29.06 13.32
CA MET A 64 -25.53 -29.17 12.70
C MET A 64 -24.53 -28.17 13.31
N ASP A 65 -24.48 -28.13 14.64
CA ASP A 65 -23.60 -27.25 15.41
C ASP A 65 -23.73 -25.75 15.04
N GLY A 66 -24.97 -25.33 14.69
CA GLY A 66 -25.26 -23.94 14.34
C GLY A 66 -25.15 -23.59 12.87
N ARG A 67 -24.73 -24.51 12.01
CA ARG A 67 -24.63 -24.27 10.55
C ARG A 67 -25.99 -23.96 9.92
N VAL A 68 -27.08 -24.51 10.47
CA VAL A 68 -28.46 -24.22 10.03
C VAL A 68 -29.22 -23.61 11.19
N LYS A 69 -29.46 -22.29 11.11
CA LYS A 69 -30.05 -21.50 12.18
C LYS A 69 -30.96 -20.39 11.63
N THR A 70 -30.40 -19.55 10.74
CA THR A 70 -31.10 -18.41 10.13
C THR A 70 -31.53 -18.65 8.69
N LEU A 71 -31.07 -19.73 8.07
CA LEU A 71 -31.49 -20.12 6.71
C LEU A 71 -32.89 -20.77 6.73
N HIS A 72 -33.87 -19.93 6.98
CA HIS A 72 -35.25 -20.39 7.15
C HIS A 72 -36.25 -19.45 6.44
N PRO A 73 -37.35 -19.97 5.84
CA PRO A 73 -38.35 -19.15 5.17
C PRO A 73 -38.96 -18.06 6.05
N ALA A 74 -39.17 -18.29 7.36
CA ALA A 74 -39.67 -17.29 8.28
C ALA A 74 -38.75 -16.07 8.40
N VAL A 75 -37.41 -16.26 8.32
CA VAL A 75 -36.44 -15.17 8.35
C VAL A 75 -36.36 -14.49 6.98
N HIS A 76 -36.07 -15.26 5.93
CA HIS A 76 -35.90 -14.69 4.60
C HIS A 76 -37.17 -14.15 3.97
N GLY A 77 -38.31 -14.72 4.27
CA GLY A 77 -39.63 -14.19 3.90
C GLY A 77 -39.90 -12.84 4.55
N GLY A 78 -39.59 -12.70 5.86
CA GLY A 78 -39.71 -11.44 6.58
C GLY A 78 -38.81 -10.32 6.05
N LEU A 79 -37.65 -10.69 5.45
CA LEU A 79 -36.71 -9.76 4.83
C LEU A 79 -37.07 -9.43 3.37
N LEU A 80 -37.49 -10.42 2.57
CA LEU A 80 -37.66 -10.29 1.12
C LEU A 80 -39.03 -9.87 0.65
N ALA A 81 -40.08 -10.00 1.51
CA ALA A 81 -41.44 -9.64 1.15
C ALA A 81 -41.52 -8.15 0.76
N LYS A 82 -42.02 -7.87 -0.42
CA LYS A 82 -42.33 -6.50 -0.87
C LYS A 82 -43.59 -6.04 -0.17
N ARG A 83 -43.46 -5.03 0.68
CA ARG A 83 -44.56 -4.58 1.56
C ARG A 83 -45.68 -3.83 0.83
N ASP A 84 -45.38 -3.33 -0.37
CA ASP A 84 -46.31 -2.71 -1.29
C ASP A 84 -47.02 -3.69 -2.24
N ASN A 85 -46.65 -4.98 -2.19
CA ASN A 85 -47.26 -6.03 -2.96
C ASN A 85 -48.29 -6.81 -2.09
N PRO A 86 -49.62 -6.67 -2.34
CA PRO A 86 -50.64 -7.34 -1.56
C PRO A 86 -50.54 -8.87 -1.59
N GLU A 87 -50.09 -9.47 -2.68
CA GLU A 87 -49.94 -10.91 -2.82
C GLU A 87 -48.79 -11.42 -1.91
N HIS A 88 -47.65 -10.74 -1.86
CA HIS A 88 -46.54 -11.08 -0.96
C HIS A 88 -47.01 -11.00 0.51
N MET A 89 -47.76 -9.95 0.85
CA MET A 89 -48.25 -9.78 2.21
C MET A 89 -49.32 -10.83 2.60
N ALA A 90 -50.18 -11.25 1.66
CA ALA A 90 -51.14 -12.33 1.89
C ALA A 90 -50.44 -13.69 2.10
N GLN A 91 -49.44 -14.01 1.28
CA GLN A 91 -48.66 -15.24 1.43
C GLN A 91 -47.85 -15.24 2.75
N ALA A 92 -47.26 -14.11 3.12
CA ALA A 92 -46.56 -14.00 4.40
C ALA A 92 -47.54 -14.25 5.60
N ALA A 93 -48.72 -13.66 5.55
CA ALA A 93 -49.74 -13.86 6.59
C ALA A 93 -50.24 -15.33 6.65
N GLU A 94 -50.45 -15.97 5.50
CA GLU A 94 -50.86 -17.37 5.40
C GLU A 94 -49.87 -18.32 6.08
N HIS A 95 -48.56 -17.99 5.96
CA HIS A 95 -47.48 -18.80 6.53
C HIS A 95 -46.99 -18.29 7.90
N GLY A 96 -47.63 -17.30 8.50
CA GLY A 96 -47.24 -16.73 9.80
C GLY A 96 -45.89 -16.01 9.78
N ILE A 97 -45.48 -15.49 8.61
CA ILE A 97 -44.21 -14.78 8.45
C ILE A 97 -44.41 -13.32 8.83
N GLU A 98 -43.71 -12.91 9.87
CA GLU A 98 -43.71 -11.50 10.32
C GLU A 98 -42.53 -10.73 9.67
N MET A 99 -42.81 -9.47 9.34
CA MET A 99 -41.81 -8.61 8.68
C MET A 99 -40.67 -8.24 9.61
N ILE A 100 -39.46 -8.16 9.07
CA ILE A 100 -38.23 -7.69 9.74
C ILE A 100 -37.87 -6.35 9.11
N ASP A 101 -37.75 -5.30 9.92
CA ASP A 101 -37.54 -3.91 9.44
C ASP A 101 -36.08 -3.50 9.41
N MET A 102 -35.26 -4.16 10.26
CA MET A 102 -33.82 -3.89 10.32
C MET A 102 -33.05 -5.19 10.55
N VAL A 103 -31.89 -5.30 9.90
CA VAL A 103 -30.91 -6.35 10.12
C VAL A 103 -29.61 -5.71 10.59
N VAL A 104 -29.06 -6.22 11.68
CA VAL A 104 -27.77 -5.80 12.24
C VAL A 104 -26.86 -7.02 12.28
N VAL A 105 -26.00 -7.13 11.31
CA VAL A 105 -25.13 -8.30 11.12
C VAL A 105 -23.74 -7.85 10.66
N ASN A 106 -22.72 -8.21 11.41
CA ASN A 106 -21.35 -8.24 10.89
C ASN A 106 -20.86 -9.69 10.80
N LEU A 107 -20.06 -9.96 9.80
CA LEU A 107 -19.65 -11.32 9.42
C LEU A 107 -18.63 -11.91 10.42
N TYR A 108 -18.41 -13.20 10.36
CA TYR A 108 -17.32 -13.85 11.07
C TYR A 108 -15.98 -13.24 10.62
N ALA A 109 -15.05 -13.11 11.57
CA ALA A 109 -13.75 -12.51 11.31
C ALA A 109 -12.80 -13.52 10.62
N PHE A 110 -13.15 -13.98 9.41
CA PHE A 110 -12.44 -14.99 8.66
C PHE A 110 -10.96 -14.63 8.48
N GLU A 111 -10.66 -13.39 8.06
CA GLU A 111 -9.29 -12.90 7.87
C GLU A 111 -8.47 -12.99 9.16
N LYS A 112 -9.04 -12.60 10.31
CA LYS A 112 -8.36 -12.72 11.62
C LYS A 112 -8.11 -14.18 12.00
N THR A 113 -9.01 -15.09 11.62
CA THR A 113 -8.82 -16.52 11.85
C THR A 113 -7.63 -17.04 11.04
N VAL A 114 -7.53 -16.64 9.78
CA VAL A 114 -6.39 -16.96 8.91
C VAL A 114 -5.09 -16.36 9.47
N GLU A 115 -5.09 -15.08 9.81
CA GLU A 115 -3.94 -14.35 10.38
C GLU A 115 -3.44 -14.96 11.69
N SER A 116 -4.31 -15.58 12.48
CA SER A 116 -3.93 -16.28 13.72
C SER A 116 -3.17 -17.58 13.49
N GLY A 117 -3.03 -18.04 12.24
CA GLY A 117 -2.40 -19.30 11.89
C GLY A 117 -3.26 -20.52 12.22
N ALA A 118 -4.59 -20.38 12.27
CA ALA A 118 -5.52 -21.47 12.52
C ALA A 118 -5.40 -22.57 11.45
N ASP A 119 -5.70 -23.81 11.82
CA ASP A 119 -5.68 -24.93 10.87
C ASP A 119 -6.78 -24.81 9.80
N PHE A 120 -6.62 -25.56 8.71
CA PHE A 120 -7.53 -25.53 7.57
C PHE A 120 -8.99 -25.76 7.97
N GLY A 121 -9.26 -26.76 8.83
CA GLY A 121 -10.62 -27.08 9.29
C GLY A 121 -11.23 -25.93 10.05
N THR A 122 -10.48 -25.31 10.95
CA THR A 122 -10.90 -24.14 11.72
C THR A 122 -11.21 -22.93 10.81
N CYS A 123 -10.40 -22.70 9.79
CA CYS A 123 -10.67 -21.65 8.80
C CYS A 123 -11.97 -21.91 8.03
N ILE A 124 -12.22 -23.15 7.58
CA ILE A 124 -13.45 -23.54 6.88
C ILE A 124 -14.68 -23.32 7.78
N GLU A 125 -14.60 -23.70 9.08
CA GLU A 125 -15.72 -23.49 10.02
C GLU A 125 -16.02 -21.99 10.31
N ASN A 126 -15.06 -21.11 10.07
CA ASN A 126 -15.23 -19.68 10.18
C ASN A 126 -15.71 -18.98 8.89
N ILE A 127 -16.09 -19.74 7.86
CA ILE A 127 -16.80 -19.19 6.71
C ILE A 127 -18.27 -18.99 7.09
N ASP A 128 -18.70 -17.72 7.15
CA ASP A 128 -20.07 -17.36 7.48
C ASP A 128 -21.02 -17.56 6.29
N ILE A 129 -22.02 -18.40 6.46
CA ILE A 129 -23.06 -18.66 5.45
C ILE A 129 -24.34 -17.87 5.76
N GLY A 130 -24.76 -17.87 7.02
CA GLY A 130 -26.02 -17.26 7.46
C GLY A 130 -25.98 -15.73 7.41
N GLY A 131 -24.87 -15.12 7.82
CA GLY A 131 -24.68 -13.69 7.81
C GLY A 131 -24.80 -13.08 6.41
N PRO A 132 -23.98 -13.49 5.44
CA PRO A 132 -24.09 -13.02 4.05
C PRO A 132 -25.47 -13.24 3.44
N SER A 133 -26.13 -14.38 3.74
CA SER A 133 -27.46 -14.67 3.22
C SER A 133 -28.51 -13.68 3.74
N MET A 134 -28.51 -13.37 5.05
CA MET A 134 -29.40 -12.38 5.65
C MET A 134 -29.12 -10.98 5.13
N LEU A 135 -27.85 -10.58 5.07
CA LEU A 135 -27.41 -9.28 4.56
C LEU A 135 -27.89 -9.05 3.13
N ARG A 136 -27.65 -10.01 2.23
CA ARG A 136 -28.03 -9.91 0.82
C ARG A 136 -29.54 -9.89 0.62
N SER A 137 -30.31 -10.69 1.42
CA SER A 137 -31.78 -10.68 1.39
C SER A 137 -32.34 -9.33 1.79
N ALA A 138 -31.86 -8.78 2.91
CA ALA A 138 -32.28 -7.49 3.42
C ALA A 138 -31.86 -6.34 2.47
N ALA A 139 -30.63 -6.34 1.98
CA ALA A 139 -30.11 -5.35 1.03
C ALA A 139 -30.90 -5.35 -0.29
N LYS A 140 -31.32 -6.51 -0.80
CA LYS A 140 -32.20 -6.59 -1.99
C LYS A 140 -33.54 -5.88 -1.76
N ASN A 141 -34.04 -5.83 -0.53
CA ASN A 141 -35.29 -5.19 -0.16
C ASN A 141 -35.09 -3.87 0.61
N PHE A 142 -34.05 -3.11 0.27
CA PHE A 142 -33.71 -1.83 0.95
C PHE A 142 -34.84 -0.80 0.93
N ALA A 143 -35.80 -0.93 0.03
CA ALA A 143 -37.00 -0.11 0.05
C ALA A 143 -37.78 -0.23 1.40
N SER A 144 -37.67 -1.39 2.04
CA SER A 144 -38.43 -1.73 3.26
C SER A 144 -37.54 -2.07 4.46
N VAL A 145 -36.27 -2.45 4.27
CA VAL A 145 -35.39 -2.98 5.32
C VAL A 145 -34.11 -2.16 5.42
N ALA A 146 -33.76 -1.75 6.63
CA ALA A 146 -32.47 -1.17 6.93
C ALA A 146 -31.46 -2.28 7.25
N VAL A 147 -30.24 -2.21 6.68
CA VAL A 147 -29.21 -3.25 6.85
C VAL A 147 -27.93 -2.64 7.38
N VAL A 148 -27.55 -2.98 8.59
CA VAL A 148 -26.40 -2.42 9.30
C VAL A 148 -25.30 -3.46 9.43
N THR A 149 -24.13 -3.20 8.81
CA THR A 149 -22.98 -4.11 8.84
C THR A 149 -21.85 -3.63 9.74
N ASP A 150 -21.84 -2.34 10.11
CA ASP A 150 -20.73 -1.67 10.77
C ASP A 150 -21.19 -0.98 12.07
N PRO A 151 -20.63 -1.33 13.24
CA PRO A 151 -20.92 -0.68 14.52
C PRO A 151 -20.75 0.84 14.50
N ALA A 152 -19.83 1.37 13.69
CA ALA A 152 -19.62 2.81 13.54
C ALA A 152 -20.87 3.58 13.03
N SER A 153 -21.81 2.87 12.40
CA SER A 153 -23.05 3.44 11.88
C SER A 153 -24.16 3.56 12.94
N TYR A 154 -24.05 2.91 14.10
CA TYR A 154 -25.13 2.87 15.10
C TYR A 154 -25.58 4.26 15.55
N GLY A 155 -24.63 5.13 15.87
CA GLY A 155 -24.94 6.49 16.34
C GLY A 155 -25.69 7.33 15.32
N SER A 156 -25.31 7.29 14.05
CA SER A 156 -25.97 8.03 12.97
C SER A 156 -27.38 7.51 12.67
N ILE A 157 -27.57 6.18 12.72
CA ILE A 157 -28.87 5.55 12.52
C ILE A 157 -29.85 5.93 13.65
N LEU A 158 -29.40 5.88 14.91
CA LEU A 158 -30.23 6.31 16.04
C LEU A 158 -30.60 7.80 15.96
N ALA A 159 -29.65 8.65 15.57
CA ALA A 159 -29.92 10.07 15.38
C ALA A 159 -30.98 10.31 14.30
N GLU A 160 -30.89 9.60 13.17
CA GLU A 160 -31.87 9.67 12.10
C GLU A 160 -33.26 9.16 12.55
N MET A 161 -33.31 8.02 13.24
CA MET A 161 -34.58 7.46 13.76
C MET A 161 -35.25 8.39 14.76
N ARG A 162 -34.49 9.09 15.62
CA ARG A 162 -35.03 10.11 16.52
C ARG A 162 -35.66 11.28 15.77
N ALA A 163 -35.01 11.71 14.68
CA ALA A 163 -35.48 12.80 13.84
C ALA A 163 -36.72 12.42 13.00
N ASN A 164 -36.91 11.13 12.71
CA ASN A 164 -37.95 10.61 11.80
C ASN A 164 -38.94 9.66 12.46
N ASP A 165 -39.26 9.87 13.74
CA ASP A 165 -40.28 9.11 14.48
C ASP A 165 -40.08 7.57 14.37
N GLY A 166 -38.85 7.10 14.52
CA GLY A 166 -38.46 5.70 14.48
C GLY A 166 -38.29 5.09 13.07
N ALA A 167 -38.29 5.93 12.03
CA ALA A 167 -38.04 5.48 10.65
C ALA A 167 -36.60 5.80 10.17
N THR A 168 -36.11 5.02 9.23
CA THR A 168 -34.90 5.34 8.44
C THR A 168 -35.30 5.83 7.05
N THR A 169 -34.58 6.81 6.48
CA THR A 169 -34.91 7.31 5.14
C THR A 169 -34.51 6.32 4.05
N LEU A 170 -35.15 6.42 2.88
CA LEU A 170 -34.78 5.61 1.71
C LEU A 170 -33.32 5.85 1.29
N ALA A 171 -32.83 7.10 1.42
CA ALA A 171 -31.44 7.43 1.09
C ALA A 171 -30.46 6.64 1.98
N THR A 172 -30.67 6.64 3.28
CA THR A 172 -29.85 5.86 4.24
C THR A 172 -29.94 4.37 3.95
N ARG A 173 -31.12 3.81 3.74
CA ARG A 173 -31.27 2.39 3.42
C ARG A 173 -30.56 2.00 2.12
N THR A 174 -30.59 2.87 1.11
CA THR A 174 -29.86 2.64 -0.15
C THR A 174 -28.35 2.61 0.07
N GLN A 175 -27.80 3.54 0.86
CA GLN A 175 -26.38 3.56 1.20
C GLN A 175 -25.97 2.33 2.02
N LEU A 176 -26.77 1.93 2.98
CA LEU A 176 -26.53 0.73 3.77
C LEU A 176 -26.55 -0.53 2.90
N ALA A 177 -27.47 -0.63 1.94
CA ALA A 177 -27.55 -1.74 0.99
C ALA A 177 -26.29 -1.80 0.08
N LEU A 178 -25.81 -0.65 -0.41
CA LEU A 178 -24.54 -0.58 -1.14
C LEU A 178 -23.37 -1.12 -0.27
N ARG A 179 -23.34 -0.71 1.00
CA ARG A 179 -22.31 -1.17 1.95
C ARG A 179 -22.32 -2.69 2.11
N VAL A 180 -23.52 -3.32 2.16
CA VAL A 180 -23.63 -4.79 2.22
C VAL A 180 -22.94 -5.45 1.06
N PHE A 181 -23.19 -5.01 -0.19
CA PHE A 181 -22.58 -5.64 -1.36
C PHE A 181 -21.08 -5.42 -1.42
N GLN A 182 -20.59 -4.28 -0.93
CA GLN A 182 -19.14 -4.03 -0.76
C GLN A 182 -18.54 -5.00 0.28
N THR A 183 -19.18 -5.16 1.44
CA THR A 183 -18.71 -6.04 2.50
C THR A 183 -18.69 -7.50 2.07
N THR A 184 -19.76 -7.98 1.42
CA THR A 184 -19.82 -9.38 0.96
C THR A 184 -18.85 -9.66 -0.18
N ASN A 185 -18.58 -8.67 -1.05
CA ASN A 185 -17.58 -8.80 -2.11
C ASN A 185 -16.17 -8.98 -1.52
N ALA A 186 -15.77 -8.12 -0.58
CA ALA A 186 -14.48 -8.22 0.09
C ALA A 186 -14.35 -9.55 0.85
N TYR A 187 -15.41 -9.97 1.55
CA TYR A 187 -15.45 -11.22 2.29
C TYR A 187 -15.25 -12.46 1.39
N ASP A 188 -16.01 -12.53 0.30
CA ASP A 188 -15.91 -13.62 -0.68
C ASP A 188 -14.54 -13.61 -1.37
N GLY A 189 -13.98 -12.43 -1.66
CA GLY A 189 -12.64 -12.25 -2.20
C GLY A 189 -11.55 -12.80 -1.28
N ALA A 190 -11.62 -12.48 0.02
CA ALA A 190 -10.67 -12.98 1.02
C ALA A 190 -10.72 -14.52 1.14
N ILE A 191 -11.92 -15.12 1.14
CA ILE A 191 -12.10 -16.57 1.15
C ILE A 191 -11.51 -17.21 -0.11
N ALA A 192 -11.81 -16.65 -1.28
CA ALA A 192 -11.32 -17.17 -2.55
C ALA A 192 -9.79 -17.13 -2.63
N ALA A 193 -9.17 -16.02 -2.22
CA ALA A 193 -7.72 -15.87 -2.17
C ALA A 193 -7.08 -16.89 -1.21
N TRP A 194 -7.62 -17.02 0.01
CA TRP A 194 -7.13 -17.99 0.98
C TRP A 194 -7.26 -19.43 0.47
N LEU A 195 -8.40 -19.80 -0.11
CA LEU A 195 -8.66 -21.15 -0.59
C LEU A 195 -7.74 -21.50 -1.78
N GLY A 196 -7.53 -20.55 -2.69
CA GLY A 196 -6.57 -20.69 -3.79
C GLY A 196 -5.16 -20.99 -3.27
N ASN A 197 -4.73 -20.26 -2.23
CA ASN A 197 -3.45 -20.52 -1.55
C ASN A 197 -3.35 -21.94 -0.98
N GLN A 198 -4.43 -22.49 -0.40
CA GLN A 198 -4.45 -23.83 0.18
C GLN A 198 -4.41 -24.94 -0.88
N LEU A 199 -4.99 -24.72 -2.04
CA LEU A 199 -5.01 -25.69 -3.15
C LEU A 199 -3.68 -25.79 -3.90
N GLY A 200 -2.71 -24.93 -3.58
CA GLY A 200 -1.44 -24.86 -4.30
C GLY A 200 -1.60 -24.30 -5.73
N GLU A 201 -2.79 -23.82 -6.09
CA GLU A 201 -3.03 -23.09 -7.35
C GLU A 201 -2.28 -21.76 -7.38
N VAL A 202 -1.81 -21.31 -6.22
CA VAL A 202 -1.05 -20.06 -6.04
C VAL A 202 0.47 -20.29 -6.06
N ASN A 203 0.97 -21.35 -6.69
CA ASN A 203 2.32 -21.31 -7.24
C ASN A 203 2.39 -20.46 -8.52
N GLU A 204 1.25 -20.00 -9.04
CA GLU A 204 1.19 -18.99 -10.09
C GLU A 204 1.09 -17.62 -9.43
N LEU A 205 2.18 -16.89 -9.45
CA LEU A 205 2.24 -15.49 -8.99
C LEU A 205 1.16 -14.62 -9.67
N PHE A 206 0.69 -15.04 -10.84
CA PHE A 206 -0.33 -14.38 -11.66
C PHE A 206 -1.44 -15.38 -12.05
N PRO A 207 -2.47 -15.55 -11.18
CA PRO A 207 -3.59 -16.45 -11.45
C PRO A 207 -4.44 -15.97 -12.62
N GLU A 208 -5.27 -16.85 -13.19
CA GLU A 208 -6.17 -16.53 -14.31
C GLU A 208 -7.14 -15.38 -13.98
N THR A 209 -7.54 -15.26 -12.72
CA THR A 209 -8.35 -14.15 -12.22
C THR A 209 -7.69 -13.56 -10.97
N LEU A 210 -7.38 -12.26 -11.01
CA LEU A 210 -6.79 -11.53 -9.88
C LEU A 210 -7.81 -10.52 -9.33
N SER A 211 -8.19 -10.69 -8.08
CA SER A 211 -9.00 -9.71 -7.33
C SER A 211 -8.09 -8.86 -6.46
N VAL A 212 -8.26 -7.53 -6.52
CA VAL A 212 -7.50 -6.58 -5.72
C VAL A 212 -8.46 -5.60 -5.06
N ASP A 213 -8.49 -5.58 -3.74
CA ASP A 213 -9.31 -4.64 -2.98
C ASP A 213 -8.57 -3.31 -2.78
N LEU A 214 -9.15 -2.25 -3.30
CA LEU A 214 -8.65 -0.88 -3.18
C LEU A 214 -9.45 -0.13 -2.12
N VAL A 215 -8.89 0.03 -0.92
CA VAL A 215 -9.52 0.78 0.18
C VAL A 215 -9.05 2.22 0.14
N LYS A 216 -9.99 3.17 0.00
CA LYS A 216 -9.67 4.60 -0.08
C LYS A 216 -9.04 5.09 1.22
N GLN A 217 -7.78 5.51 1.16
CA GLN A 217 -7.02 6.07 2.27
C GLN A 217 -7.25 7.58 2.39
N GLN A 218 -7.19 8.30 1.27
CA GLN A 218 -7.29 9.76 1.23
C GLN A 218 -7.88 10.25 -0.09
N GLY A 219 -8.76 11.25 -0.03
CA GLY A 219 -9.10 12.07 -1.20
C GLY A 219 -8.01 13.10 -1.43
N LEU A 220 -7.46 13.17 -2.64
CA LEU A 220 -6.40 14.12 -2.97
C LEU A 220 -6.99 15.39 -3.55
N ARG A 221 -6.35 16.52 -3.28
CA ARG A 221 -6.81 17.82 -3.76
C ARG A 221 -6.88 17.86 -5.29
N TYR A 222 -5.93 17.24 -5.98
CA TYR A 222 -5.84 17.05 -7.42
C TYR A 222 -4.84 15.91 -7.72
N GLY A 223 -4.78 15.46 -8.96
CA GLY A 223 -3.84 14.44 -9.41
C GLY A 223 -2.45 15.00 -9.68
N GLU A 224 -1.75 14.45 -10.66
CA GLU A 224 -0.46 14.96 -11.10
C GLU A 224 -0.57 16.43 -11.55
N ASN A 225 -1.69 16.77 -12.18
CA ASN A 225 -2.02 18.13 -12.63
C ASN A 225 -3.28 18.68 -11.94
N PRO A 226 -3.39 20.01 -11.77
CA PRO A 226 -4.48 20.65 -11.01
C PRO A 226 -5.90 20.37 -11.51
N HIS A 227 -6.07 20.03 -12.78
CA HIS A 227 -7.38 19.74 -13.39
C HIS A 227 -7.83 18.27 -13.22
N GLN A 228 -6.98 17.40 -12.71
CA GLN A 228 -7.25 15.98 -12.52
C GLN A 228 -7.79 15.71 -11.11
N SER A 229 -8.91 15.01 -11.00
CA SER A 229 -9.37 14.46 -9.72
C SER A 229 -8.56 13.23 -9.36
N ALA A 230 -8.25 13.06 -8.06
CA ALA A 230 -7.44 11.94 -7.60
C ALA A 230 -7.80 11.47 -6.18
N ALA A 231 -7.41 10.26 -5.88
CA ALA A 231 -7.48 9.69 -4.54
C ALA A 231 -6.32 8.70 -4.34
N PHE A 232 -5.92 8.54 -3.10
CA PHE A 232 -4.96 7.53 -2.66
C PHE A 232 -5.70 6.34 -2.08
N TYR A 233 -5.36 5.14 -2.53
CA TYR A 233 -5.93 3.89 -2.07
C TYR A 233 -4.86 3.00 -1.46
N ARG A 234 -5.21 2.30 -0.41
CA ARG A 234 -4.44 1.20 0.16
C ARG A 234 -4.86 -0.10 -0.50
N VAL A 235 -3.91 -0.98 -0.75
CA VAL A 235 -4.12 -2.39 -1.11
C VAL A 235 -3.73 -3.22 0.10
N PRO A 236 -4.70 -3.70 0.92
CA PRO A 236 -4.41 -4.36 2.20
C PRO A 236 -3.46 -5.55 2.06
N GLU A 237 -3.66 -6.38 1.03
CA GLU A 237 -2.89 -7.61 0.78
C GLU A 237 -1.42 -7.36 0.44
N PHE A 238 -1.08 -6.15 -0.04
CA PHE A 238 0.28 -5.78 -0.45
C PHE A 238 0.94 -4.73 0.46
N ALA A 239 0.18 -4.16 1.40
CA ALA A 239 0.68 -3.15 2.31
C ALA A 239 1.57 -3.78 3.39
N THR A 240 2.90 -3.69 3.24
CA THR A 240 3.83 -4.10 4.30
C THR A 240 3.75 -3.15 5.51
N PRO A 241 4.06 -3.60 6.73
CA PRO A 241 3.94 -2.78 7.94
C PRO A 241 4.62 -1.40 7.84
N HIS A 242 5.80 -1.34 7.24
CA HIS A 242 6.64 -0.14 7.12
C HIS A 242 6.61 0.49 5.72
N SER A 243 5.55 0.23 4.94
CA SER A 243 5.30 0.88 3.65
C SER A 243 4.80 2.32 3.83
N LEU A 244 4.94 3.13 2.78
CA LEU A 244 4.45 4.52 2.78
C LEU A 244 2.96 4.63 3.14
N VAL A 245 2.14 3.69 2.71
CA VAL A 245 0.69 3.73 2.96
C VAL A 245 0.34 3.55 4.45
N ASN A 246 1.23 2.94 5.22
CA ASN A 246 1.11 2.76 6.68
C ASN A 246 1.91 3.79 7.48
N ALA A 247 2.70 4.65 6.82
CA ALA A 247 3.51 5.66 7.48
C ALA A 247 2.64 6.67 8.24
N LYS A 248 3.07 7.02 9.45
CA LYS A 248 2.42 8.01 10.29
C LYS A 248 2.94 9.40 9.95
N GLN A 249 2.04 10.31 9.59
CA GLN A 249 2.42 11.71 9.39
C GLN A 249 2.51 12.44 10.73
N LEU A 250 3.72 12.89 11.09
CA LEU A 250 4.02 13.56 12.36
C LEU A 250 3.94 15.08 12.27
N ASN A 251 4.05 15.64 11.06
CA ASN A 251 3.99 17.08 10.81
C ASN A 251 3.56 17.41 9.38
N GLY A 252 3.11 18.63 9.16
CA GLY A 252 2.91 19.25 7.85
C GLY A 252 1.51 19.15 7.31
N LYS A 253 1.34 19.62 6.06
CA LYS A 253 0.08 19.56 5.31
C LYS A 253 -0.14 18.14 4.79
N GLU A 254 -1.38 17.83 4.36
CA GLU A 254 -1.69 16.61 3.64
C GLU A 254 -0.75 16.38 2.45
N LEU A 255 -0.46 15.12 2.18
CA LEU A 255 0.33 14.73 1.01
C LEU A 255 -0.46 15.00 -0.28
N SER A 256 0.20 15.52 -1.29
CA SER A 256 -0.32 15.59 -2.66
C SER A 256 -0.02 14.31 -3.43
N TYR A 257 -0.66 14.14 -4.60
CA TYR A 257 -0.36 13.06 -5.53
C TYR A 257 1.14 12.93 -5.82
N ASN A 258 1.78 14.05 -6.18
CA ASN A 258 3.21 14.07 -6.51
C ASN A 258 4.09 13.80 -5.27
N ASN A 259 3.67 14.27 -4.08
CA ASN A 259 4.40 13.93 -2.85
C ASN A 259 4.38 12.41 -2.59
N ILE A 260 3.22 11.76 -2.71
CA ILE A 260 3.09 10.31 -2.52
C ILE A 260 3.97 9.56 -3.51
N LEU A 261 3.88 9.89 -4.80
CA LEU A 261 4.62 9.23 -5.87
C LEU A 261 6.14 9.37 -5.70
N ASP A 262 6.62 10.58 -5.41
CA ASP A 262 8.04 10.84 -5.22
C ASP A 262 8.55 10.26 -3.89
N THR A 263 7.74 10.28 -2.82
CA THR A 263 8.11 9.70 -1.52
C THR A 263 8.24 8.18 -1.61
N ASP A 264 7.33 7.51 -2.31
CA ASP A 264 7.39 6.06 -2.52
C ASP A 264 8.66 5.65 -3.27
N ALA A 265 8.98 6.36 -4.35
CA ALA A 265 10.21 6.13 -5.11
C ALA A 265 11.48 6.39 -4.28
N CYS A 266 11.46 7.44 -3.44
CA CYS A 266 12.58 7.81 -2.58
C CYS A 266 12.79 6.78 -1.47
N TRP A 267 11.71 6.38 -0.81
CA TRP A 267 11.71 5.39 0.26
C TRP A 267 12.12 4.00 -0.25
N THR A 268 11.62 3.61 -1.41
CA THR A 268 11.98 2.34 -2.05
C THR A 268 13.48 2.26 -2.33
N LEU A 269 14.11 3.34 -2.81
CA LEU A 269 15.56 3.37 -3.03
C LEU A 269 16.35 3.38 -1.72
N ALA A 270 15.93 4.14 -0.72
CA ALA A 270 16.63 4.21 0.56
C ALA A 270 16.69 2.85 1.28
N ARG A 271 15.67 2.00 1.11
CA ARG A 271 15.59 0.65 1.69
C ARG A 271 16.50 -0.39 1.06
N GLU A 272 17.14 -0.09 -0.08
CA GLU A 272 18.07 -1.01 -0.73
C GLU A 272 19.42 -1.10 0.01
N PHE A 273 19.67 -0.22 0.97
CA PHE A 273 20.94 -0.12 1.68
C PHE A 273 20.82 -0.64 3.11
N ASP A 274 21.83 -1.41 3.52
CA ASP A 274 21.98 -1.87 4.91
C ASP A 274 22.70 -0.83 5.77
N GLU A 275 23.63 -0.07 5.18
CA GLU A 275 24.34 1.02 5.82
C GLU A 275 23.45 2.27 5.95
N PRO A 276 23.74 3.20 6.89
CA PRO A 276 23.04 4.47 6.95
C PRO A 276 23.07 5.20 5.60
N ALA A 277 21.88 5.36 5.01
CA ALA A 277 21.71 5.91 3.67
C ALA A 277 20.75 7.10 3.68
N VAL A 278 21.08 8.10 2.85
CA VAL A 278 20.22 9.23 2.55
C VAL A 278 20.01 9.32 1.04
N VAL A 279 18.78 9.36 0.63
CA VAL A 279 18.35 9.60 -0.75
C VAL A 279 17.59 10.92 -0.83
N ILE A 280 18.00 11.78 -1.75
CA ILE A 280 17.28 13.01 -2.11
C ILE A 280 16.73 12.83 -3.52
N LEU A 281 15.41 12.92 -3.66
CA LEU A 281 14.72 12.58 -4.89
C LEU A 281 13.82 13.73 -5.35
N LYS A 282 13.77 13.92 -6.67
CA LYS A 282 12.86 14.88 -7.29
C LYS A 282 12.35 14.34 -8.63
N HIS A 283 11.03 14.38 -8.84
CA HIS A 283 10.39 13.88 -10.06
C HIS A 283 10.78 12.43 -10.38
N GLN A 284 10.70 11.59 -9.36
CA GLN A 284 10.99 10.16 -9.39
C GLN A 284 12.45 9.79 -9.78
N ASN A 285 13.38 10.74 -9.77
CA ASN A 285 14.80 10.49 -9.99
C ASN A 285 15.63 10.94 -8.78
N PRO A 286 16.59 10.14 -8.30
CA PRO A 286 17.45 10.53 -7.20
C PRO A 286 18.45 11.58 -7.68
N CYS A 287 18.36 12.82 -7.19
CA CYS A 287 19.34 13.86 -7.48
C CYS A 287 20.56 13.83 -6.53
N GLY A 288 20.45 13.10 -5.43
CA GLY A 288 21.56 12.80 -4.52
C GLY A 288 21.27 11.53 -3.75
N SER A 289 22.25 10.64 -3.66
CA SER A 289 22.15 9.42 -2.87
C SER A 289 23.53 9.13 -2.30
N ALA A 290 23.59 8.82 -1.01
CA ALA A 290 24.87 8.46 -0.40
C ALA A 290 24.67 7.52 0.80
N THR A 291 25.72 6.74 1.07
CA THR A 291 25.90 5.99 2.33
C THR A 291 27.12 6.49 3.08
N ALA A 292 27.08 6.40 4.41
CA ALA A 292 28.19 6.76 5.28
C ALA A 292 28.07 6.00 6.62
N ALA A 293 29.02 6.28 7.52
CA ALA A 293 28.98 5.69 8.87
C ALA A 293 27.80 6.18 9.73
N ASP A 294 27.26 7.36 9.41
CA ASP A 294 26.12 7.99 10.06
C ASP A 294 25.25 8.77 9.05
N VAL A 295 24.01 9.07 9.45
CA VAL A 295 23.03 9.71 8.56
C VAL A 295 23.32 11.18 8.26
N ALA A 296 24.01 11.92 9.15
CA ALA A 296 24.35 13.32 8.92
C ALA A 296 25.42 13.42 7.84
N THR A 297 26.48 12.59 7.93
CA THR A 297 27.51 12.48 6.89
C THR A 297 26.92 11.98 5.57
N ALA A 298 26.00 11.00 5.59
CA ALA A 298 25.32 10.52 4.39
C ALA A 298 24.50 11.64 3.73
N TYR A 299 23.80 12.46 4.53
CA TYR A 299 23.07 13.62 4.03
C TYR A 299 23.98 14.64 3.35
N ASP A 300 25.09 15.01 3.98
CA ASP A 300 26.01 15.99 3.41
C ASP A 300 26.56 15.55 2.04
N LYS A 301 26.93 14.28 1.93
CA LYS A 301 27.35 13.69 0.66
C LYS A 301 26.23 13.72 -0.38
N ALA A 302 25.01 13.28 0.00
CA ALA A 302 23.86 13.25 -0.90
C ALA A 302 23.48 14.67 -1.37
N PHE A 303 23.46 15.64 -0.46
CA PHE A 303 23.16 17.04 -0.81
C PHE A 303 24.21 17.64 -1.73
N ALA A 304 25.49 17.36 -1.51
CA ALA A 304 26.60 17.87 -2.33
C ALA A 304 26.56 17.34 -3.79
N CYS A 305 25.88 16.22 -4.05
CA CYS A 305 25.73 15.69 -5.42
C CYS A 305 25.05 16.71 -6.34
N ASP A 306 23.89 17.25 -5.96
CA ASP A 306 23.17 18.28 -6.73
C ASP A 306 22.31 19.17 -5.81
N PRO A 307 22.91 20.16 -5.13
CA PRO A 307 22.19 21.08 -4.24
C PRO A 307 21.06 21.85 -4.94
N LYS A 308 21.21 22.08 -6.25
CA LYS A 308 20.21 22.82 -7.05
C LYS A 308 18.94 22.01 -7.24
N SER A 309 19.05 20.73 -7.59
CA SER A 309 17.89 19.86 -7.76
C SER A 309 17.30 19.41 -6.42
N ALA A 310 18.10 19.33 -5.36
CA ALA A 310 17.68 19.00 -4.01
C ALA A 310 16.65 19.98 -3.42
N PHE A 311 16.63 21.23 -3.93
CA PHE A 311 15.63 22.24 -3.51
C PHE A 311 14.21 21.84 -3.91
N GLY A 312 13.34 21.68 -2.91
CA GLY A 312 11.96 21.20 -3.09
C GLY A 312 11.86 19.70 -3.37
N GLY A 313 12.88 18.94 -3.03
CA GLY A 313 12.91 17.48 -3.15
C GLY A 313 12.34 16.76 -1.92
N ILE A 314 12.28 15.45 -2.06
CA ILE A 314 11.96 14.50 -0.99
C ILE A 314 13.27 13.96 -0.43
N ILE A 315 13.33 13.78 0.89
CA ILE A 315 14.44 13.10 1.56
C ILE A 315 13.93 11.81 2.20
N ALA A 316 14.58 10.69 1.92
CA ALA A 316 14.40 9.44 2.62
C ALA A 316 15.69 9.04 3.35
N VAL A 317 15.53 8.60 4.59
CA VAL A 317 16.61 8.10 5.46
C VAL A 317 16.22 6.71 5.93
N ASN A 318 17.09 5.70 5.77
CA ASN A 318 16.79 4.32 6.17
C ASN A 318 17.07 4.01 7.65
N ALA A 319 17.49 4.99 8.42
CA ALA A 319 17.78 4.88 9.85
C ALA A 319 17.13 6.04 10.61
N GLU A 320 17.33 6.11 11.95
CA GLU A 320 16.83 7.20 12.78
C GLU A 320 17.37 8.56 12.34
N VAL A 321 16.49 9.54 12.18
CA VAL A 321 16.88 10.93 11.89
C VAL A 321 17.39 11.59 13.15
N THR A 322 18.67 11.98 13.16
CA THR A 322 19.33 12.64 14.30
C THR A 322 19.13 14.15 14.26
N LEU A 323 19.32 14.81 15.41
CA LEU A 323 19.32 16.26 15.50
C LEU A 323 20.37 16.88 14.56
N GLU A 324 21.58 16.29 14.51
CA GLU A 324 22.68 16.75 13.67
C GLU A 324 22.30 16.78 12.19
N LEU A 325 21.67 15.72 11.69
CA LEU A 325 21.16 15.71 10.31
C LEU A 325 20.21 16.87 10.03
N VAL A 326 19.28 17.15 10.96
CA VAL A 326 18.32 18.24 10.80
C VAL A 326 18.98 19.63 10.85
N GLU A 327 20.01 19.78 11.69
CA GLU A 327 20.83 21.00 11.74
C GLU A 327 21.55 21.23 10.41
N HIS A 328 22.15 20.20 9.79
CA HIS A 328 22.78 20.27 8.46
C HIS A 328 21.78 20.64 7.36
N ILE A 329 20.54 20.09 7.38
CA ILE A 329 19.46 20.51 6.46
C ILE A 329 19.17 22.02 6.61
N ASN A 330 19.19 22.52 7.85
CA ASN A 330 18.91 23.95 8.12
C ASN A 330 20.08 24.84 7.71
N GLU A 331 21.31 24.45 7.97
CA GLU A 331 22.53 25.16 7.57
C GLU A 331 22.63 25.30 6.04
N ASN A 332 22.29 24.22 5.33
CA ASN A 332 22.20 24.21 3.87
C ASN A 332 20.98 24.98 3.33
N LYS A 333 20.09 25.47 4.20
CA LYS A 333 18.86 26.18 3.83
C LYS A 333 18.02 25.43 2.79
N GLN A 334 18.10 24.09 2.83
CA GLN A 334 17.37 23.25 1.90
C GLN A 334 15.88 23.36 2.15
N PHE A 335 15.12 23.69 1.11
CA PHE A 335 13.68 23.51 1.13
C PHE A 335 13.34 22.06 0.84
N VAL A 336 12.70 21.40 1.81
CA VAL A 336 12.29 19.99 1.75
C VAL A 336 10.78 19.88 1.76
N GLU A 337 10.19 19.16 0.82
CA GLU A 337 8.75 18.93 0.75
C GLU A 337 8.30 17.82 1.71
N VAL A 338 9.02 16.70 1.73
CA VAL A 338 8.76 15.53 2.57
C VAL A 338 10.08 14.97 3.10
N LEU A 339 10.08 14.58 4.36
CA LEU A 339 11.13 13.77 5.00
C LEU A 339 10.48 12.47 5.51
N ILE A 340 11.00 11.32 5.10
CA ILE A 340 10.52 9.99 5.51
C ILE A 340 11.67 9.19 6.12
N ALA A 341 11.40 8.54 7.27
CA ALA A 341 12.36 7.71 7.98
C ALA A 341 11.67 6.71 8.91
N PRO A 342 12.39 5.69 9.42
CA PRO A 342 11.86 4.74 10.40
C PRO A 342 11.50 5.39 11.73
N SER A 343 12.33 6.33 12.22
CA SER A 343 12.16 7.04 13.49
C SER A 343 12.91 8.37 13.50
N TYR A 344 12.66 9.16 14.54
CA TYR A 344 13.23 10.48 14.73
C TYR A 344 13.65 10.68 16.18
N GLU A 345 14.85 11.18 16.43
CA GLU A 345 15.20 11.72 17.74
C GLU A 345 14.21 12.80 18.17
N SER A 346 13.83 12.85 19.43
CA SER A 346 12.83 13.82 19.93
C SER A 346 13.21 15.27 19.60
N ALA A 347 14.50 15.63 19.79
CA ALA A 347 14.99 16.98 19.50
C ALA A 347 14.98 17.29 17.99
N ALA A 348 15.27 16.30 17.15
CA ALA A 348 15.16 16.42 15.69
C ALA A 348 13.71 16.70 15.27
N LEU A 349 12.76 15.93 15.81
CA LEU A 349 11.33 16.08 15.52
C LEU A 349 10.81 17.45 15.97
N GLU A 350 11.16 17.91 17.16
CA GLU A 350 10.80 19.25 17.64
C GLU A 350 11.28 20.36 16.70
N LEU A 351 12.50 20.23 16.16
CA LEU A 351 13.04 21.20 15.22
C LEU A 351 12.34 21.14 13.85
N LEU A 352 12.01 19.96 13.34
CA LEU A 352 11.26 19.75 12.10
C LEU A 352 9.84 20.29 12.20
N GLN A 353 9.16 20.15 13.32
CA GLN A 353 7.80 20.61 13.56
C GLN A 353 7.65 22.14 13.54
N GLN A 354 8.73 22.89 13.69
CA GLN A 354 8.72 24.35 13.50
C GLN A 354 8.42 24.74 12.03
N LYS A 355 8.68 23.83 11.08
CA LYS A 355 8.45 24.03 9.65
C LYS A 355 7.03 23.56 9.27
N LYS A 356 6.02 24.40 9.41
CA LYS A 356 4.58 24.08 9.25
C LYS A 356 4.20 23.38 7.94
N ASN A 357 4.98 23.54 6.88
CA ASN A 357 4.67 22.97 5.56
C ASN A 357 5.44 21.67 5.26
N LEU A 358 6.49 21.37 6.01
CA LEU A 358 7.29 20.15 5.84
C LEU A 358 6.49 18.95 6.32
N ARG A 359 6.30 17.99 5.43
CA ARG A 359 5.66 16.71 5.79
C ARG A 359 6.73 15.78 6.36
N VAL A 360 6.50 15.31 7.58
CA VAL A 360 7.39 14.37 8.27
C VAL A 360 6.65 13.06 8.43
N LEU A 361 7.20 11.99 7.88
CA LEU A 361 6.59 10.66 7.84
C LEU A 361 7.45 9.65 8.59
N GLU A 362 6.83 8.92 9.52
CA GLU A 362 7.45 7.84 10.29
C GLU A 362 6.90 6.49 9.83
N THR A 363 7.79 5.58 9.42
CA THR A 363 7.41 4.23 8.98
C THR A 363 7.43 3.21 10.11
N GLY A 364 8.13 3.49 11.21
CA GLY A 364 8.29 2.58 12.36
C GLY A 364 9.29 1.46 12.15
N GLY A 365 9.90 1.37 10.98
CA GLY A 365 10.89 0.35 10.61
C GLY A 365 11.17 0.32 9.12
N VAL A 366 11.94 -0.68 8.70
CA VAL A 366 12.33 -0.90 7.28
C VAL A 366 11.97 -2.34 6.91
N ASP A 367 11.08 -2.50 5.93
CA ASP A 367 10.70 -3.80 5.36
C ASP A 367 11.17 -3.91 3.91
N ALA A 368 11.24 -5.13 3.42
CA ALA A 368 11.29 -5.37 1.98
C ALA A 368 10.02 -4.81 1.30
N PRO A 369 10.09 -4.33 0.05
CA PRO A 369 8.91 -3.91 -0.70
C PRO A 369 7.92 -5.05 -0.90
N ALA A 370 6.67 -4.71 -1.28
CA ALA A 370 5.67 -5.70 -1.68
C ALA A 370 6.22 -6.62 -2.78
N ALA A 371 5.66 -7.83 -2.88
CA ALA A 371 6.15 -8.82 -3.85
C ALA A 371 5.77 -8.47 -5.30
N ILE A 372 4.66 -7.75 -5.49
CA ILE A 372 4.06 -7.43 -6.79
C ILE A 372 3.84 -5.92 -6.91
N GLU A 373 4.04 -5.39 -8.10
CA GLU A 373 3.66 -4.03 -8.47
C GLU A 373 2.67 -4.01 -9.64
N PHE A 374 1.88 -2.95 -9.70
CA PHE A 374 0.85 -2.73 -10.70
C PHE A 374 1.11 -1.46 -11.49
N ARG A 375 0.87 -1.52 -12.80
CA ARG A 375 0.91 -0.36 -13.68
C ARG A 375 -0.34 -0.32 -14.55
N SER A 376 -1.09 0.77 -14.48
CA SER A 376 -2.25 0.97 -15.35
C SER A 376 -1.83 1.17 -16.80
N VAL A 377 -2.56 0.54 -17.71
CA VAL A 377 -2.53 0.80 -19.15
C VAL A 377 -3.96 1.05 -19.64
N ASP A 378 -4.12 1.58 -20.85
CA ASP A 378 -5.47 1.85 -21.36
C ASP A 378 -6.29 0.55 -21.43
N GLY A 379 -7.37 0.50 -20.64
CA GLY A 379 -8.26 -0.66 -20.54
C GLY A 379 -7.71 -1.88 -19.80
N GLY A 380 -6.54 -1.78 -19.13
CA GLY A 380 -5.94 -2.91 -18.46
C GLY A 380 -4.93 -2.55 -17.35
N MET A 381 -4.26 -3.58 -16.85
CA MET A 381 -3.23 -3.45 -15.83
C MET A 381 -2.10 -4.44 -16.10
N LEU A 382 -0.87 -3.95 -16.03
CA LEU A 382 0.31 -4.80 -15.99
C LEU A 382 0.61 -5.14 -14.53
N CYS A 383 0.89 -6.41 -14.28
CA CYS A 383 1.34 -6.92 -12.98
C CYS A 383 2.69 -7.58 -13.18
N GLN A 384 3.62 -7.29 -12.30
CA GLN A 384 4.94 -7.93 -12.29
C GLN A 384 5.46 -8.06 -10.86
N GLN A 385 6.47 -8.92 -10.68
CA GLN A 385 7.25 -8.92 -9.45
C GLN A 385 7.99 -7.59 -9.32
N VAL A 386 8.09 -7.10 -8.08
CA VAL A 386 8.91 -5.93 -7.78
C VAL A 386 10.37 -6.30 -8.05
N ASP A 387 11.04 -5.44 -8.82
CA ASP A 387 12.46 -5.59 -9.11
C ASP A 387 13.30 -5.36 -7.84
N ARG A 388 14.16 -6.33 -7.50
CA ARG A 388 15.04 -6.28 -6.32
C ARG A 388 16.49 -6.43 -6.76
N VAL A 389 17.41 -5.82 -6.02
CA VAL A 389 18.85 -6.07 -6.16
C VAL A 389 19.21 -7.11 -5.09
N ASP A 390 19.06 -8.36 -5.44
CA ASP A 390 19.34 -9.52 -4.57
C ASP A 390 20.36 -10.50 -5.18
N GLU A 391 21.05 -10.07 -6.25
CA GLU A 391 22.11 -10.84 -6.89
C GLU A 391 23.32 -10.99 -5.98
N ASP A 392 23.84 -12.22 -5.88
CA ASP A 392 25.06 -12.49 -5.15
C ASP A 392 26.28 -11.97 -5.92
N PRO A 393 27.05 -11.01 -5.37
CA PRO A 393 28.29 -10.54 -6.01
C PRO A 393 29.31 -11.64 -6.31
N ALA A 394 29.23 -12.80 -5.64
CA ALA A 394 30.07 -13.95 -5.92
C ALA A 394 29.76 -14.61 -7.28
N GLU A 395 28.57 -14.39 -7.84
CA GLU A 395 28.15 -14.89 -9.15
C GLU A 395 28.55 -13.93 -10.30
N PHE A 396 29.00 -12.72 -9.97
CA PHE A 396 29.37 -11.73 -10.96
C PHE A 396 30.63 -12.16 -11.73
N THR A 397 30.65 -11.82 -13.02
CA THR A 397 31.82 -12.11 -13.87
C THR A 397 32.62 -10.84 -14.15
N VAL A 398 33.92 -10.97 -14.24
CA VAL A 398 34.83 -9.87 -14.57
C VAL A 398 35.52 -10.20 -15.89
N PRO A 399 34.98 -9.77 -17.05
CA PRO A 399 35.45 -10.16 -18.36
C PRO A 399 36.77 -9.44 -18.76
N THR A 400 37.05 -8.27 -18.18
CA THR A 400 38.21 -7.45 -18.50
C THR A 400 39.54 -7.96 -17.92
N LYS A 401 40.67 -7.57 -18.52
CA LYS A 401 42.01 -7.88 -18.01
C LYS A 401 42.27 -7.22 -16.66
N LYS A 402 41.92 -5.92 -16.52
CA LYS A 402 41.93 -5.25 -15.22
C LYS A 402 40.77 -5.77 -14.37
N LYS A 403 41.10 -6.23 -13.17
CA LYS A 403 40.11 -6.60 -12.17
C LYS A 403 39.83 -5.41 -11.26
N PRO A 404 38.58 -5.25 -10.75
CA PRO A 404 38.32 -4.22 -9.76
C PRO A 404 39.09 -4.51 -8.46
N THR A 405 39.47 -3.48 -7.76
CA THR A 405 39.88 -3.57 -6.36
C THR A 405 38.66 -3.82 -5.48
N GLU A 406 38.86 -4.19 -4.21
CA GLU A 406 37.76 -4.37 -3.25
C GLU A 406 36.96 -3.07 -3.09
N ASP A 407 37.66 -1.92 -2.97
CA ASP A 407 37.00 -0.60 -2.87
C ASP A 407 36.24 -0.26 -4.17
N GLU A 408 36.83 -0.53 -5.36
CA GLU A 408 36.11 -0.33 -6.62
C GLU A 408 34.86 -1.22 -6.70
N LEU A 409 34.90 -2.45 -6.19
CA LEU A 409 33.74 -3.34 -6.19
C LEU A 409 32.63 -2.87 -5.22
N HIS A 410 32.98 -2.43 -4.02
CA HIS A 410 32.03 -1.84 -3.08
C HIS A 410 31.36 -0.59 -3.67
N GLU A 411 32.14 0.28 -4.31
CA GLU A 411 31.60 1.47 -5.01
C GLU A 411 30.67 1.07 -6.18
N MET A 412 31.03 0.02 -6.93
CA MET A 412 30.18 -0.53 -8.01
C MET A 412 28.83 -1.02 -7.46
N LEU A 413 28.81 -1.74 -6.34
CA LEU A 413 27.59 -2.25 -5.71
C LEU A 413 26.69 -1.11 -5.22
N PHE A 414 27.28 -0.08 -4.62
CA PHE A 414 26.56 1.15 -4.29
C PHE A 414 25.94 1.79 -5.53
N ALA A 415 26.76 2.00 -6.57
CA ALA A 415 26.31 2.61 -7.82
C ALA A 415 25.19 1.78 -8.50
N TRP A 416 25.28 0.45 -8.42
CA TRP A 416 24.29 -0.48 -8.97
C TRP A 416 22.91 -0.30 -8.32
N LYS A 417 22.87 -0.31 -6.99
CA LYS A 417 21.64 -0.07 -6.21
C LYS A 417 21.01 1.30 -6.55
N VAL A 418 21.80 2.36 -6.62
CA VAL A 418 21.30 3.69 -6.98
C VAL A 418 20.82 3.75 -8.42
N CYS A 419 21.53 3.13 -9.36
CA CYS A 419 21.21 3.14 -10.79
C CYS A 419 19.82 2.51 -11.07
N LYS A 420 19.45 1.44 -10.37
CA LYS A 420 18.12 0.85 -10.39
C LYS A 420 17.02 1.87 -10.09
N GLY A 421 17.27 2.83 -9.19
CA GLY A 421 16.35 3.91 -8.85
C GLY A 421 16.19 4.98 -9.92
N VAL A 422 16.97 4.97 -10.99
CA VAL A 422 17.00 5.99 -12.06
C VAL A 422 16.13 5.53 -13.24
N LYS A 423 15.42 6.47 -13.86
CA LYS A 423 14.62 6.20 -15.07
C LYS A 423 15.49 5.81 -16.26
N SER A 424 15.12 4.74 -16.98
CA SER A 424 15.81 4.21 -18.16
C SER A 424 15.72 5.12 -19.40
N ASN A 425 16.71 5.14 -20.32
CA ASN A 425 18.03 4.56 -20.11
C ASN A 425 18.76 5.30 -18.99
N ALA A 426 19.35 4.54 -18.06
CA ALA A 426 19.98 5.12 -16.88
C ALA A 426 21.49 4.84 -16.84
N ILE A 427 22.25 5.89 -16.57
CA ILE A 427 23.66 5.83 -16.20
C ILE A 427 23.85 6.60 -14.90
N LEU A 428 24.51 5.97 -13.96
CA LEU A 428 24.95 6.61 -12.71
C LEU A 428 26.47 6.64 -12.65
N VAL A 429 27.03 7.78 -12.27
CA VAL A 429 28.46 7.93 -11.93
C VAL A 429 28.54 8.21 -10.44
N SER A 430 29.35 7.44 -9.73
CA SER A 430 29.54 7.54 -8.29
C SER A 430 31.02 7.73 -7.90
N LYS A 431 31.20 8.21 -6.68
CA LYS A 431 32.48 8.36 -6.01
C LYS A 431 32.28 8.47 -4.51
N ASP A 432 33.10 7.77 -3.75
CA ASP A 432 33.11 7.79 -2.28
C ASP A 432 31.70 7.49 -1.68
N HIS A 433 31.01 6.49 -2.25
CA HIS A 433 29.63 6.11 -1.91
C HIS A 433 28.64 7.28 -2.01
N ALA A 434 28.79 8.11 -3.04
CA ALA A 434 27.85 9.17 -3.41
C ALA A 434 27.56 9.13 -4.90
N GLY A 435 26.28 9.21 -5.28
CA GLY A 435 25.82 9.23 -6.67
C GLY A 435 25.96 10.64 -7.26
N ILE A 436 27.17 11.01 -7.68
CA ILE A 436 27.53 12.37 -8.05
C ILE A 436 27.12 12.79 -9.46
N GLY A 437 26.74 11.85 -10.31
CA GLY A 437 26.28 12.16 -11.66
C GLY A 437 25.24 11.17 -12.16
N MET A 438 24.13 11.68 -12.65
CA MET A 438 23.01 10.88 -13.12
C MET A 438 22.57 11.31 -14.52
N GLY A 439 22.43 10.35 -15.43
CA GLY A 439 21.85 10.54 -16.76
C GLY A 439 20.56 9.74 -16.90
N PRO A 440 19.39 10.31 -16.52
CA PRO A 440 18.12 9.58 -16.51
C PRO A 440 17.37 9.73 -17.83
N GLY A 441 16.60 8.70 -18.21
CA GLY A 441 15.48 8.81 -19.16
C GLY A 441 15.86 9.19 -20.59
N GLN A 442 17.10 8.91 -21.03
CA GLN A 442 17.50 9.25 -22.38
C GLN A 442 17.10 8.16 -23.39
N PRO A 443 16.67 8.54 -24.61
CA PRO A 443 16.34 7.56 -25.66
C PRO A 443 17.52 6.69 -26.08
N ASN A 444 18.74 7.20 -25.98
CA ASN A 444 19.95 6.41 -26.20
C ASN A 444 20.89 6.47 -25.00
N ARG A 445 21.66 5.40 -24.81
CA ARG A 445 22.47 5.22 -23.61
C ARG A 445 23.73 6.10 -23.59
N VAL A 446 24.29 6.43 -24.75
CA VAL A 446 25.50 7.29 -24.82
C VAL A 446 25.19 8.73 -24.37
N ASP A 447 23.95 9.22 -24.62
CA ASP A 447 23.55 10.53 -24.11
C ASP A 447 23.34 10.49 -22.59
N SER A 448 22.83 9.38 -22.05
CA SER A 448 22.80 9.16 -20.59
C SER A 448 24.20 9.18 -20.00
N ALA A 449 25.16 8.52 -20.64
CA ALA A 449 26.57 8.49 -20.19
C ALA A 449 27.19 9.88 -20.18
N LYS A 450 27.02 10.66 -21.25
CA LYS A 450 27.50 12.05 -21.33
C LYS A 450 26.92 12.90 -20.23
N LEU A 451 25.60 12.88 -20.08
CA LEU A 451 24.88 13.67 -19.07
C LEU A 451 25.31 13.31 -17.65
N ALA A 452 25.46 12.01 -17.35
CA ALA A 452 25.95 11.55 -16.06
C ALA A 452 27.38 12.04 -15.77
N CYS A 453 28.27 11.93 -16.75
CA CYS A 453 29.65 12.37 -16.61
C CYS A 453 29.79 13.90 -16.45
N GLU A 454 29.06 14.67 -17.22
CA GLU A 454 29.06 16.15 -17.12
C GLU A 454 28.61 16.57 -15.71
N ARG A 455 27.51 16.00 -15.20
CA ARG A 455 27.02 16.25 -13.83
C ARG A 455 28.03 15.81 -12.77
N ALA A 456 28.66 14.65 -12.95
CA ALA A 456 29.69 14.17 -12.03
C ALA A 456 30.90 15.13 -11.96
N HIS A 457 31.32 15.67 -13.09
CA HIS A 457 32.42 16.66 -13.14
C HIS A 457 32.02 17.96 -12.44
N GLU A 458 30.81 18.48 -12.70
CA GLU A 458 30.27 19.64 -11.99
C GLU A 458 30.17 19.41 -10.47
N ALA A 459 29.77 18.21 -10.04
CA ALA A 459 29.73 17.85 -8.63
C ALA A 459 31.12 17.79 -8.01
N CYS A 460 32.07 17.15 -8.67
CA CYS A 460 33.47 17.11 -8.24
C CYS A 460 34.09 18.52 -8.12
N GLU A 461 33.81 19.41 -9.08
CA GLU A 461 34.23 20.82 -9.02
C GLU A 461 33.68 21.55 -7.80
N ARG A 462 32.34 21.40 -7.55
CA ARG A 462 31.70 21.99 -6.36
C ARG A 462 32.28 21.47 -5.05
N MET A 463 32.57 20.18 -5.00
CA MET A 463 33.13 19.51 -3.81
C MET A 463 34.65 19.76 -3.66
N GLY A 464 35.32 20.36 -4.63
CA GLY A 464 36.76 20.57 -4.63
C GLY A 464 37.58 19.28 -4.70
N VAL A 465 37.01 18.21 -5.28
CA VAL A 465 37.68 16.91 -5.42
C VAL A 465 37.98 16.59 -6.89
N PRO A 466 39.07 15.83 -7.20
CA PRO A 466 39.37 15.51 -8.58
C PRO A 466 38.34 14.53 -9.19
N ALA A 467 37.90 14.81 -10.42
CA ALA A 467 37.02 13.93 -11.21
C ALA A 467 37.88 12.77 -11.81
N LYS A 468 38.39 11.91 -10.93
CA LYS A 468 39.22 10.75 -11.29
C LYS A 468 38.85 9.55 -10.40
N GLY A 469 39.03 8.34 -10.94
CA GLY A 469 38.68 7.11 -10.21
C GLY A 469 37.18 6.96 -10.05
N LEU A 470 36.40 7.51 -10.98
CA LEU A 470 34.94 7.44 -10.97
C LEU A 470 34.48 6.02 -11.29
N VAL A 471 33.35 5.62 -10.71
CA VAL A 471 32.69 4.36 -10.98
C VAL A 471 31.38 4.63 -11.72
N CYS A 472 31.04 3.78 -12.69
CA CYS A 472 29.83 3.90 -13.49
C CYS A 472 28.97 2.65 -13.35
N ALA A 473 27.67 2.83 -13.14
CA ALA A 473 26.65 1.79 -13.26
C ALA A 473 25.73 2.09 -14.44
N SER A 474 25.31 1.04 -15.14
CA SER A 474 24.34 1.11 -16.23
C SER A 474 23.22 0.11 -16.03
N ASP A 475 21.98 0.55 -16.11
CA ASP A 475 20.77 -0.26 -15.89
C ASP A 475 20.58 -1.41 -16.90
N ALA A 476 21.30 -1.36 -18.05
CA ALA A 476 21.35 -2.43 -19.06
C ALA A 476 22.72 -2.46 -19.75
N PHE A 477 22.93 -3.45 -20.62
CA PHE A 477 24.19 -3.62 -21.34
C PHE A 477 24.52 -2.45 -22.27
N PHE A 478 25.81 -2.23 -22.51
CA PHE A 478 26.27 -1.31 -23.53
C PHE A 478 26.16 -1.95 -24.91
N PRO A 479 25.42 -1.32 -25.87
CA PRO A 479 25.25 -1.90 -27.20
C PRO A 479 26.49 -1.72 -28.08
N PHE A 480 27.36 -0.73 -27.79
CA PHE A 480 28.54 -0.37 -28.56
C PHE A 480 29.65 0.18 -27.64
N ARG A 481 30.88 0.20 -28.12
CA ARG A 481 32.06 0.72 -27.40
C ARG A 481 31.99 2.22 -27.08
N ASP A 482 31.18 3.00 -27.80
CA ASP A 482 31.06 4.45 -27.66
C ASP A 482 30.71 4.92 -26.24
N ASN A 483 29.97 4.11 -25.50
CA ASN A 483 29.69 4.35 -24.08
C ASN A 483 31.00 4.28 -23.26
N VAL A 484 31.79 3.23 -23.46
CA VAL A 484 33.08 3.06 -22.76
C VAL A 484 34.05 4.17 -23.12
N ASP A 485 34.17 4.50 -24.41
CA ASP A 485 35.07 5.58 -24.88
C ASP A 485 34.66 6.94 -24.26
N THR A 486 33.36 7.20 -24.17
CA THR A 486 32.79 8.38 -23.50
C THR A 486 33.18 8.40 -22.03
N LEU A 487 32.84 7.33 -21.27
CA LEU A 487 33.10 7.21 -19.84
C LEU A 487 34.60 7.32 -19.51
N ALA A 488 35.46 6.70 -20.32
CA ALA A 488 36.93 6.77 -20.20
C ALA A 488 37.43 8.20 -20.31
N GLY A 489 36.90 8.97 -21.28
CA GLY A 489 37.23 10.38 -21.49
C GLY A 489 36.91 11.28 -20.28
N TYR A 490 35.95 10.88 -19.46
CA TYR A 490 35.57 11.59 -18.24
C TYR A 490 36.18 11.02 -16.95
N GLY A 491 37.14 10.07 -17.05
CA GLY A 491 37.89 9.58 -15.90
C GLY A 491 37.27 8.43 -15.14
N VAL A 492 36.28 7.74 -15.70
CA VAL A 492 35.73 6.49 -15.16
C VAL A 492 36.80 5.40 -15.22
N LYS A 493 36.92 4.59 -14.16
CA LYS A 493 37.92 3.52 -14.01
C LYS A 493 37.35 2.16 -13.71
N ALA A 494 36.06 2.13 -13.37
CA ALA A 494 35.35 0.89 -13.11
C ALA A 494 33.89 1.01 -13.59
N ILE A 495 33.36 -0.06 -14.15
CA ILE A 495 32.00 -0.12 -14.73
C ILE A 495 31.29 -1.39 -14.26
N ILE A 496 30.04 -1.26 -13.82
CA ILE A 496 29.12 -2.38 -13.54
C ILE A 496 27.92 -2.29 -14.47
N GLN A 497 27.58 -3.41 -15.11
CA GLN A 497 26.46 -3.52 -16.05
C GLN A 497 26.07 -5.00 -16.22
N PRO A 498 24.88 -5.31 -16.79
CA PRO A 498 24.44 -6.72 -16.90
C PRO A 498 25.25 -7.59 -17.87
N GLY A 499 25.84 -7.04 -18.93
CA GLY A 499 26.35 -7.85 -20.03
C GLY A 499 25.22 -8.44 -20.89
N GLY A 500 25.57 -9.34 -21.82
CA GLY A 500 24.63 -10.04 -22.69
C GLY A 500 24.35 -9.36 -24.03
N SER A 501 25.15 -8.37 -24.43
CA SER A 501 25.13 -7.79 -25.76
C SER A 501 25.79 -8.73 -26.77
N ILE A 502 25.30 -8.77 -28.00
CA ILE A 502 26.02 -9.44 -29.13
C ILE A 502 27.41 -8.83 -29.36
N ARG A 503 27.66 -7.60 -28.88
CA ARG A 503 28.89 -6.85 -29.02
C ARG A 503 29.67 -6.72 -27.71
N ASP A 504 29.48 -7.60 -26.75
CA ASP A 504 30.22 -7.56 -25.49
C ASP A 504 31.72 -7.61 -25.69
N GLU A 505 32.21 -8.39 -26.67
CA GLU A 505 33.64 -8.44 -27.01
C GLU A 505 34.19 -7.05 -27.36
N GLU A 506 33.50 -6.27 -28.21
CA GLU A 506 33.89 -4.89 -28.58
C GLU A 506 33.93 -3.96 -27.36
N VAL A 507 32.97 -4.13 -26.45
CA VAL A 507 32.88 -3.34 -25.22
C VAL A 507 33.96 -3.71 -24.21
N ILE A 508 34.28 -5.01 -24.09
CA ILE A 508 35.39 -5.52 -23.25
C ILE A 508 36.74 -5.03 -23.77
N GLU A 509 36.96 -5.13 -25.10
CA GLU A 509 38.19 -4.62 -25.74
C GLU A 509 38.38 -3.12 -25.48
N ALA A 510 37.33 -2.30 -25.59
CA ALA A 510 37.39 -0.89 -25.27
C ALA A 510 37.77 -0.64 -23.80
N CYS A 511 37.21 -1.40 -22.86
CA CYS A 511 37.60 -1.33 -21.45
C CYS A 511 39.08 -1.69 -21.23
N ASP A 512 39.55 -2.74 -21.89
CA ASP A 512 40.95 -3.17 -21.80
C ASP A 512 41.93 -2.11 -22.38
N GLU A 513 41.56 -1.48 -23.50
CA GLU A 513 42.31 -0.37 -24.09
C GLU A 513 42.45 0.83 -23.14
N HIS A 514 41.38 1.17 -22.43
CA HIS A 514 41.33 2.29 -21.48
C HIS A 514 41.78 1.92 -20.05
N GLY A 515 42.08 0.64 -19.78
CA GLY A 515 42.46 0.15 -18.47
C GLY A 515 41.33 0.29 -17.43
N ILE A 516 40.08 0.05 -17.85
CA ILE A 516 38.88 0.07 -17.05
C ILE A 516 38.55 -1.36 -16.58
N ALA A 517 38.22 -1.53 -15.31
CA ALA A 517 37.66 -2.79 -14.80
C ALA A 517 36.15 -2.84 -15.10
N MET A 518 35.66 -3.97 -15.59
CA MET A 518 34.23 -4.16 -15.84
C MET A 518 33.70 -5.40 -15.14
N VAL A 519 32.51 -5.25 -14.55
CA VAL A 519 31.74 -6.33 -13.91
C VAL A 519 30.44 -6.53 -14.65
N PHE A 520 30.11 -7.80 -14.93
CA PHE A 520 28.80 -8.22 -15.45
C PHE A 520 27.99 -8.88 -14.34
N THR A 521 26.77 -8.35 -14.09
CA THR A 521 25.84 -8.87 -13.09
C THR A 521 24.94 -9.98 -13.62
N GLY A 522 24.72 -10.04 -14.95
CA GLY A 522 23.77 -10.95 -15.59
C GLY A 522 22.29 -10.50 -15.53
N HIS A 523 21.98 -9.49 -14.72
CA HIS A 523 20.62 -8.97 -14.54
C HIS A 523 20.56 -7.48 -14.90
N ARG A 524 19.43 -7.06 -15.49
CA ARG A 524 19.17 -5.64 -15.81
C ARG A 524 18.06 -5.09 -14.94
N HIS A 525 18.08 -3.79 -14.67
CA HIS A 525 17.12 -3.08 -13.84
C HIS A 525 16.48 -1.91 -14.58
N PHE A 526 15.63 -2.20 -15.56
CA PHE A 526 14.87 -1.14 -16.23
C PHE A 526 13.79 -0.57 -15.34
N ARG A 527 13.72 0.77 -15.31
CA ARG A 527 12.65 1.52 -14.64
C ARG A 527 12.09 2.58 -15.59
N HIS A 528 10.85 2.41 -16.02
CA HIS A 528 10.15 3.33 -16.93
C HIS A 528 9.15 4.24 -16.22
#